data_1b4a5f114f2115dbd6284af7092748d6
#
_entry.id   1b4a5f114f2115dbd6284af7092748d6
#
_cell.length_a   1.000
_cell.length_b   1.000
_cell.length_c   1.000
_cell.angle_alpha   90.00
_cell.angle_beta   90.00
_cell.angle_gamma   90.00
#
_symmetry.space_group_name_H-M   'P 1'
#
loop_
_entity.id
_entity.type
_entity.pdbx_description
1 polymer ?
#
loop_
_entity_poly.entity_id
_entity_poly.type
_entity_poly.pdbx_seq_one_letter_code
_entity_poly.pdbx_strand_id
1 'polypeptide(L)'
;MKPIQTRTLLAAVLAACSFAATAAPASTPAANNGSEIDGKKEVAYTCQVEINGKLTPQKVTAMYGFKGNDIVVAQLKIGRQVTPGMWRDGFVPMNRFISQDNSRTTVWTATADNVTQVDGGKLSVGQGAGAQQSIILDSCKLDRAATARLNR
;
A
#
# COMPACT_ATOMS: atom_id res chain seq x y z
N MET A 1 66.15 41.53 1.55
CA MET A 1 65.56 42.84 1.20
C MET A 1 64.11 42.81 1.43
N LYS A 2 63.58 43.41 2.49
CA LYS A 2 62.20 43.86 2.64
C LYS A 2 62.06 45.15 1.79
N PRO A 3 60.86 45.55 1.33
CA PRO A 3 59.59 45.80 2.03
C PRO A 3 58.37 45.52 1.12
N ILE A 4 57.16 45.83 1.30
CA ILE A 4 56.34 46.88 1.96
C ILE A 4 54.90 46.36 2.15
N GLN A 5 54.33 46.68 3.27
CA GLN A 5 52.95 46.53 3.57
C GLN A 5 52.05 47.51 2.78
N THR A 6 50.91 47.09 2.33
CA THR A 6 49.83 48.02 2.11
C THR A 6 48.55 47.46 2.71
N ARG A 7 48.10 48.06 3.78
CA ARG A 7 46.76 47.85 4.41
C ARG A 7 45.78 48.60 3.55
N THR A 8 44.69 47.87 3.16
CA THR A 8 43.48 48.52 2.70
C THR A 8 42.34 47.98 3.48
N LEU A 9 41.79 48.80 4.35
CA LEU A 9 40.51 48.66 5.01
C LEU A 9 39.41 48.84 3.96
N LEU A 10 38.49 47.90 3.84
CA LEU A 10 37.21 48.17 3.21
C LEU A 10 36.09 47.50 3.98
N ALA A 11 35.15 48.34 4.27
CA ALA A 11 33.95 48.26 5.05
C ALA A 11 33.07 47.01 4.93
N ALA A 12 32.53 46.63 6.06
CA ALA A 12 31.42 45.69 6.23
C ALA A 12 30.15 46.26 5.59
N VAL A 13 29.54 45.47 4.72
CA VAL A 13 28.10 45.60 4.38
C VAL A 13 27.42 44.33 4.78
N LEU A 14 26.72 44.37 5.91
CA LEU A 14 25.80 43.36 6.34
C LEU A 14 24.52 43.48 5.50
N ALA A 15 24.41 42.67 4.47
CA ALA A 15 23.14 42.45 3.79
C ALA A 15 22.38 41.30 4.50
N ALA A 16 21.43 41.66 5.33
CA ALA A 16 20.47 40.70 5.91
C ALA A 16 19.55 40.18 4.80
N CYS A 17 19.87 39.01 4.25
CA CYS A 17 18.94 38.26 3.41
C CYS A 17 17.93 37.57 4.30
N SER A 18 16.77 38.18 4.45
CA SER A 18 15.57 37.53 5.01
C SER A 18 15.11 36.43 4.04
N PHE A 19 15.45 35.18 4.33
CA PHE A 19 14.85 34.05 3.64
C PHE A 19 13.41 33.94 4.12
N ALA A 20 12.48 34.45 3.32
CA ALA A 20 11.08 34.09 3.44
C ALA A 20 10.99 32.59 3.07
N ALA A 21 10.81 31.76 4.08
CA ALA A 21 10.44 30.36 3.89
C ALA A 21 9.06 30.32 3.27
N THR A 22 8.99 30.25 1.95
CA THR A 22 7.76 29.85 1.26
C THR A 22 7.52 28.38 1.60
N ALA A 23 6.62 28.15 2.54
CA ALA A 23 6.06 26.82 2.76
C ALA A 23 5.44 26.37 1.44
N ALA A 24 6.05 25.37 0.81
CA ALA A 24 5.46 24.70 -0.32
C ALA A 24 4.08 24.16 0.13
N PRO A 25 3.01 24.36 -0.63
CA PRO A 25 1.74 23.76 -0.29
C PRO A 25 1.94 22.25 -0.27
N ALA A 26 1.64 21.63 0.88
CA ALA A 26 1.57 20.19 0.97
C ALA A 26 0.65 19.72 -0.15
N SER A 27 1.21 18.94 -1.08
CA SER A 27 0.42 18.31 -2.13
C SER A 27 -0.61 17.43 -1.46
N THR A 28 -1.83 17.92 -1.40
CA THR A 28 -3.00 17.14 -1.02
C THR A 28 -3.00 15.92 -1.93
N PRO A 29 -3.04 14.69 -1.39
CA PRO A 29 -3.18 13.51 -2.25
C PRO A 29 -4.39 13.75 -3.13
N ALA A 30 -4.23 13.59 -4.44
CA ALA A 30 -5.33 13.74 -5.37
C ALA A 30 -6.50 12.91 -4.86
N ALA A 31 -7.60 13.58 -4.55
CA ALA A 31 -8.82 12.93 -4.16
C ALA A 31 -9.20 11.99 -5.32
N ASN A 32 -9.06 10.69 -5.10
CA ASN A 32 -9.54 9.68 -6.03
C ASN A 32 -11.05 9.88 -6.15
N ASN A 33 -11.45 10.49 -7.24
CA ASN A 33 -12.84 10.72 -7.57
C ASN A 33 -13.58 9.38 -7.58
N GLY A 34 -14.43 9.16 -6.56
CA GLY A 34 -15.61 8.35 -6.75
C GLY A 34 -15.68 6.97 -6.16
N SER A 35 -14.85 6.59 -5.22
CA SER A 35 -15.14 5.37 -4.46
C SER A 35 -15.37 5.72 -3.00
N GLU A 36 -16.52 6.29 -2.74
CA GLU A 36 -17.03 6.38 -1.38
C GLU A 36 -17.24 4.96 -0.86
N ILE A 37 -16.59 4.64 0.24
CA ILE A 37 -16.67 3.32 0.89
C ILE A 37 -17.76 3.43 1.94
N ASP A 38 -18.82 2.64 1.80
CA ASP A 38 -19.96 2.63 2.71
C ASP A 38 -19.67 1.84 4.00
N GLY A 39 -18.77 0.88 3.93
CA GLY A 39 -18.45 0.00 5.05
C GLY A 39 -17.11 -0.71 4.90
N LYS A 40 -16.66 -1.26 6.02
CA LYS A 40 -15.42 -2.05 6.10
C LYS A 40 -15.67 -3.37 6.80
N LYS A 41 -14.92 -4.40 6.39
CA LYS A 41 -14.89 -5.70 7.05
C LYS A 41 -13.48 -6.24 7.09
N GLU A 42 -13.07 -6.74 8.23
CA GLU A 42 -11.79 -7.44 8.37
C GLU A 42 -11.98 -8.95 8.30
N VAL A 43 -11.11 -9.59 7.57
CA VAL A 43 -11.13 -11.05 7.35
C VAL A 43 -9.75 -11.61 7.64
N ALA A 44 -9.68 -12.62 8.50
CA ALA A 44 -8.43 -13.30 8.82
C ALA A 44 -8.23 -14.52 7.93
N TYR A 45 -7.01 -14.69 7.44
CA TYR A 45 -6.57 -15.84 6.67
C TYR A 45 -5.35 -16.51 7.29
N THR A 46 -5.20 -17.80 6.98
CA THR A 46 -3.93 -18.51 7.09
C THR A 46 -3.47 -18.84 5.68
N CYS A 47 -2.38 -18.23 5.24
CA CYS A 47 -1.79 -18.42 3.92
C CYS A 47 -0.51 -19.26 4.02
N GLN A 48 -0.02 -19.74 2.88
CA GLN A 48 1.32 -20.32 2.77
C GLN A 48 2.27 -19.27 2.19
N VAL A 49 3.47 -19.20 2.78
CA VAL A 49 4.59 -18.42 2.26
C VAL A 49 5.77 -19.36 2.07
N GLU A 50 6.50 -19.22 0.99
CA GLU A 50 7.72 -19.97 0.76
C GLU A 50 8.91 -19.23 1.38
N ILE A 51 9.57 -19.87 2.34
CA ILE A 51 10.80 -19.38 2.97
C ILE A 51 11.88 -20.45 2.81
N ASN A 52 12.94 -20.13 2.07
CA ASN A 52 14.04 -21.05 1.79
C ASN A 52 13.57 -22.41 1.21
N GLY A 53 12.65 -22.38 0.26
CA GLY A 53 12.09 -23.58 -0.37
C GLY A 53 11.11 -24.37 0.50
N LYS A 54 10.73 -23.84 1.67
CA LYS A 54 9.78 -24.49 2.59
C LYS A 54 8.52 -23.66 2.73
N LEU A 55 7.37 -24.32 2.56
CA LEU A 55 6.07 -23.68 2.81
C LEU A 55 5.84 -23.54 4.32
N THR A 56 5.55 -22.32 4.74
CA THR A 56 5.35 -21.93 6.13
C THR A 56 4.01 -21.20 6.27
N PRO A 57 3.19 -21.55 7.27
CA PRO A 57 1.91 -20.86 7.48
C PRO A 57 2.14 -19.43 7.98
N GLN A 58 1.46 -18.47 7.34
CA GLN A 58 1.48 -17.05 7.65
C GLN A 58 0.07 -16.55 7.95
N LYS A 59 -0.12 -15.88 9.08
CA LYS A 59 -1.37 -15.19 9.41
C LYS A 59 -1.44 -13.86 8.68
N VAL A 60 -2.59 -13.60 8.07
CA VAL A 60 -2.86 -12.40 7.28
C VAL A 60 -4.23 -11.86 7.65
N THR A 61 -4.37 -10.55 7.77
CA THR A 61 -5.67 -9.88 7.89
C THR A 61 -5.90 -9.06 6.63
N ALA A 62 -7.00 -9.31 5.96
CA ALA A 62 -7.46 -8.46 4.86
C ALA A 62 -8.55 -7.53 5.37
N MET A 63 -8.42 -6.25 5.07
CA MET A 63 -9.48 -5.26 5.20
C MET A 63 -10.13 -5.07 3.84
N TYR A 64 -11.42 -5.30 3.76
CA TYR A 64 -12.23 -5.04 2.58
C TYR A 64 -13.10 -3.82 2.78
N GLY A 65 -13.09 -2.91 1.81
CA GLY A 65 -14.02 -1.80 1.72
C GLY A 65 -15.15 -2.10 0.76
N PHE A 66 -16.35 -1.69 1.10
CA PHE A 66 -17.57 -1.98 0.37
C PHE A 66 -18.22 -0.72 -0.18
N LYS A 67 -18.93 -0.90 -1.28
CA LYS A 67 -19.92 0.04 -1.80
C LYS A 67 -21.20 -0.74 -2.06
N GLY A 68 -22.23 -0.51 -1.26
CA GLY A 68 -23.39 -1.40 -1.22
C GLY A 68 -22.98 -2.83 -0.84
N ASN A 69 -23.25 -3.79 -1.72
CA ASN A 69 -22.85 -5.18 -1.53
C ASN A 69 -21.53 -5.57 -2.19
N ASP A 70 -20.91 -4.66 -2.94
CA ASP A 70 -19.70 -4.95 -3.69
C ASP A 70 -18.44 -4.62 -2.89
N ILE A 71 -17.49 -5.53 -2.93
CA ILE A 71 -16.13 -5.24 -2.45
C ILE A 71 -15.42 -4.39 -3.53
N VAL A 72 -15.01 -3.18 -3.18
CA VAL A 72 -14.38 -2.24 -4.13
C VAL A 72 -12.90 -2.06 -3.86
N VAL A 73 -12.44 -2.30 -2.65
CA VAL A 73 -11.03 -2.17 -2.28
C VAL A 73 -10.62 -3.26 -1.29
N ALA A 74 -9.38 -3.70 -1.39
CA ALA A 74 -8.75 -4.61 -0.44
C ALA A 74 -7.39 -4.05 0.02
N GLN A 75 -7.04 -4.30 1.27
CA GLN A 75 -5.72 -4.02 1.84
C GLN A 75 -5.34 -5.15 2.78
N LEU A 76 -4.12 -5.67 2.67
CA LEU A 76 -3.67 -6.80 3.49
C LEU A 76 -2.63 -6.35 4.51
N LYS A 77 -2.76 -6.88 5.72
CA LYS A 77 -1.77 -6.79 6.80
C LYS A 77 -1.10 -8.14 6.99
N ILE A 78 0.22 -8.17 6.82
CA ILE A 78 1.08 -9.36 6.92
C ILE A 78 2.12 -9.07 7.99
N GLY A 79 1.93 -9.59 9.20
CA GLY A 79 2.75 -9.21 10.34
C GLY A 79 2.66 -7.70 10.63
N ARG A 80 3.78 -6.98 10.45
CA ARG A 80 3.84 -5.51 10.62
C ARG A 80 3.69 -4.75 9.31
N GLN A 81 3.72 -5.43 8.18
CA GLN A 81 3.62 -4.81 6.87
C GLN A 81 2.17 -4.71 6.42
N VAL A 82 1.86 -3.61 5.73
CA VAL A 82 0.55 -3.36 5.14
C VAL A 82 0.75 -3.11 3.65
N THR A 83 -0.04 -3.78 2.81
CA THR A 83 0.01 -3.55 1.36
C THR A 83 -0.55 -2.18 1.01
N PRO A 84 -0.22 -1.63 -0.16
CA PRO A 84 -1.02 -0.54 -0.74
C PRO A 84 -2.50 -0.90 -0.80
N GLY A 85 -3.37 0.10 -0.88
CA GLY A 85 -4.77 -0.11 -1.22
C GLY A 85 -4.86 -0.68 -2.64
N MET A 86 -5.61 -1.74 -2.81
CA MET A 86 -5.80 -2.42 -4.10
C MET A 86 -7.27 -2.29 -4.47
N TRP A 87 -7.53 -1.75 -5.65
CA TRP A 87 -8.88 -1.55 -6.17
C TRP A 87 -9.34 -2.74 -6.99
N ARG A 88 -10.63 -3.01 -6.94
CA ARG A 88 -11.21 -4.11 -7.71
C ARG A 88 -10.99 -3.92 -9.20
N ASP A 89 -10.50 -4.96 -9.84
CA ASP A 89 -10.38 -5.02 -11.30
C ASP A 89 -11.75 -5.35 -11.89
N GLY A 90 -12.39 -4.34 -12.46
CA GLY A 90 -13.71 -4.47 -13.07
C GLY A 90 -13.72 -5.24 -14.40
N PHE A 91 -12.56 -5.57 -14.95
CA PHE A 91 -12.46 -6.27 -16.23
C PHE A 91 -12.51 -7.79 -16.10
N VAL A 92 -12.43 -8.31 -14.89
CA VAL A 92 -12.46 -9.76 -14.64
C VAL A 92 -13.62 -10.14 -13.71
N PRO A 93 -14.27 -11.28 -13.95
CA PRO A 93 -15.42 -11.70 -13.15
C PRO A 93 -15.07 -12.20 -11.75
N MET A 94 -13.78 -12.33 -11.43
CA MET A 94 -13.30 -12.78 -10.12
C MET A 94 -13.00 -11.61 -9.18
N ASN A 95 -12.91 -11.86 -7.89
CA ASN A 95 -12.47 -10.88 -6.89
C ASN A 95 -10.96 -10.66 -6.98
N ARG A 96 -10.55 -9.89 -7.96
CA ARG A 96 -9.17 -9.48 -8.20
C ARG A 96 -9.01 -8.00 -7.88
N PHE A 97 -7.99 -7.67 -7.09
CA PHE A 97 -7.70 -6.32 -6.64
C PHE A 97 -6.27 -5.97 -7.02
N ILE A 98 -6.06 -4.78 -7.58
CA ILE A 98 -4.77 -4.32 -8.10
C ILE A 98 -4.43 -2.98 -7.45
N SER A 99 -3.17 -2.83 -6.99
CA SER A 99 -2.66 -1.53 -6.57
C SER A 99 -2.51 -0.60 -7.78
N GLN A 100 -2.72 0.69 -7.55
CA GLN A 100 -2.51 1.74 -8.55
C GLN A 100 -1.10 2.36 -8.50
N ASP A 101 -0.17 1.71 -7.80
CA ASP A 101 1.22 2.14 -7.76
C ASP A 101 1.92 1.69 -9.04
N ASN A 102 2.32 2.64 -9.87
CA ASN A 102 2.99 2.36 -11.15
C ASN A 102 4.39 1.76 -11.00
N SER A 103 5.02 1.93 -9.84
CA SER A 103 6.36 1.40 -9.57
C SER A 103 6.34 -0.08 -9.21
N ARG A 104 5.26 -0.53 -8.59
CA ARG A 104 5.11 -1.88 -8.09
C ARG A 104 3.64 -2.32 -8.14
N THR A 105 3.37 -3.31 -8.97
CA THR A 105 2.02 -3.88 -9.05
C THR A 105 1.83 -4.92 -7.96
N THR A 106 0.85 -4.72 -7.10
CA THR A 106 0.43 -5.69 -6.08
C THR A 106 -0.96 -6.19 -6.44
N VAL A 107 -1.13 -7.50 -6.51
CA VAL A 107 -2.40 -8.12 -6.90
C VAL A 107 -2.85 -9.09 -5.82
N TRP A 108 -4.03 -8.87 -5.31
CA TRP A 108 -4.74 -9.80 -4.44
C TRP A 108 -5.89 -10.44 -5.22
N THR A 109 -5.94 -11.74 -5.25
CA THR A 109 -7.06 -12.50 -5.81
C THR A 109 -7.70 -13.31 -4.69
N ALA A 110 -8.95 -13.05 -4.39
CA ALA A 110 -9.72 -13.78 -3.39
C ALA A 110 -10.80 -14.62 -4.07
N THR A 111 -10.98 -15.84 -3.60
CA THR A 111 -12.07 -16.70 -4.06
C THR A 111 -13.26 -16.49 -3.15
N ALA A 112 -14.34 -15.95 -3.71
CA ALA A 112 -15.62 -15.84 -3.02
C ALA A 112 -16.73 -15.50 -4.01
N ASP A 113 -17.88 -16.07 -3.81
CA ASP A 113 -19.07 -15.77 -4.59
C ASP A 113 -19.83 -14.56 -4.04
N ASN A 114 -19.57 -14.19 -2.78
CA ASN A 114 -20.17 -13.00 -2.16
C ASN A 114 -19.28 -12.40 -1.06
N VAL A 115 -19.59 -11.17 -0.67
CA VAL A 115 -18.84 -10.37 0.30
C VAL A 115 -18.82 -10.94 1.73
N THR A 116 -19.73 -11.80 2.07
CA THR A 116 -19.83 -12.37 3.42
C THR A 116 -19.04 -13.67 3.57
N GLN A 117 -18.63 -14.26 2.46
CA GLN A 117 -17.95 -15.56 2.38
C GLN A 117 -16.63 -15.46 1.60
N VAL A 118 -15.90 -14.37 1.78
CA VAL A 118 -14.56 -14.26 1.18
C VAL A 118 -13.70 -15.39 1.72
N ASP A 119 -13.31 -16.29 0.85
CA ASP A 119 -12.52 -17.48 1.16
C ASP A 119 -11.37 -17.61 0.18
N GLY A 120 -10.26 -18.14 0.67
CA GLY A 120 -9.07 -18.35 -0.13
C GLY A 120 -8.45 -17.05 -0.65
N GLY A 121 -7.31 -17.19 -1.26
CA GLY A 121 -6.67 -16.09 -1.95
C GLY A 121 -5.20 -16.32 -2.26
N LYS A 122 -4.69 -15.43 -3.09
CA LYS A 122 -3.29 -15.37 -3.48
C LYS A 122 -2.84 -13.91 -3.60
N LEU A 123 -1.68 -13.60 -3.02
CA LEU A 123 -1.02 -12.31 -3.19
C LEU A 123 0.19 -12.45 -4.09
N SER A 124 0.25 -11.66 -5.13
CA SER A 124 1.43 -11.55 -6.00
C SER A 124 1.90 -10.12 -6.14
N VAL A 125 3.20 -9.96 -6.40
CA VAL A 125 3.86 -8.66 -6.55
C VAL A 125 4.75 -8.70 -7.78
N GLY A 126 4.67 -7.68 -8.64
CA GLY A 126 5.52 -7.45 -9.80
C GLY A 126 6.14 -6.05 -9.78
N GLN A 127 7.15 -5.83 -10.59
CA GLN A 127 7.74 -4.50 -10.78
C GLN A 127 7.20 -3.90 -12.09
N GLY A 128 6.40 -2.82 -11.98
CA GLY A 128 5.79 -2.14 -13.12
C GLY A 128 4.58 -2.86 -13.72
N ALA A 129 3.96 -2.21 -14.70
CA ALA A 129 2.83 -2.77 -15.42
C ALA A 129 3.30 -3.87 -16.40
N GLY A 130 2.69 -5.06 -16.32
CA GLY A 130 3.01 -6.19 -17.20
C GLY A 130 4.25 -7.00 -16.82
N ALA A 131 4.93 -6.68 -15.73
CA ALA A 131 6.06 -7.47 -15.25
C ALA A 131 5.63 -8.84 -14.72
N GLN A 132 6.54 -9.80 -14.79
CA GLN A 132 6.34 -11.11 -14.19
C GLN A 132 6.10 -10.94 -12.68
N GLN A 133 5.01 -11.52 -12.19
CA GLN A 133 4.62 -11.43 -10.80
C GLN A 133 5.17 -12.59 -9.98
N SER A 134 5.79 -12.28 -8.85
CA SER A 134 6.19 -13.27 -7.86
C SER A 134 5.05 -13.49 -6.87
N ILE A 135 4.73 -14.75 -6.57
CA ILE A 135 3.75 -15.10 -5.55
C ILE A 135 4.39 -14.89 -4.18
N ILE A 136 3.74 -14.07 -3.35
CA ILE A 136 4.19 -13.77 -1.99
C ILE A 136 3.42 -14.62 -0.98
N LEU A 137 2.10 -14.77 -1.20
CA LEU A 137 1.23 -15.62 -0.39
C LEU A 137 0.41 -16.48 -1.32
N ASP A 138 0.24 -17.73 -0.97
CA ASP A 138 -0.59 -18.69 -1.71
C ASP A 138 -1.50 -19.49 -0.77
N SER A 139 -2.45 -20.17 -1.37
CA SER A 139 -3.33 -21.11 -0.67
C SER A 139 -3.92 -20.56 0.63
N CYS A 140 -4.29 -19.27 0.60
CA CYS A 140 -4.90 -18.59 1.74
C CYS A 140 -6.26 -19.21 2.06
N LYS A 141 -6.46 -19.62 3.30
CA LYS A 141 -7.71 -20.18 3.80
C LYS A 141 -8.31 -19.28 4.86
N LEU A 142 -9.62 -19.08 4.80
CA LEU A 142 -10.37 -18.30 5.76
C LEU A 142 -10.25 -18.89 7.18
N ASP A 143 -9.82 -18.06 8.13
CA ASP A 143 -9.88 -18.34 9.56
C ASP A 143 -11.15 -17.70 10.14
N ARG A 144 -12.25 -18.48 10.15
CA ARG A 144 -13.56 -18.00 10.60
C ARG A 144 -13.55 -17.55 12.05
N ALA A 145 -12.83 -18.27 12.92
CA ALA A 145 -12.76 -17.94 14.34
C ALA A 145 -12.00 -16.63 14.59
N ALA A 146 -10.88 -16.43 13.90
CA ALA A 146 -10.15 -15.17 13.97
C ALA A 146 -10.95 -14.01 13.34
N THR A 147 -11.59 -14.22 12.20
CA THR A 147 -12.46 -13.24 11.55
C THR A 147 -13.58 -12.76 12.46
N ALA A 148 -14.25 -13.69 13.15
CA ALA A 148 -15.31 -13.34 14.10
C ALA A 148 -14.82 -12.48 15.28
N ARG A 149 -13.55 -12.61 15.68
CA ARG A 149 -12.95 -11.77 16.74
C ARG A 149 -12.60 -10.37 16.27
N LEU A 150 -12.24 -10.19 15.00
CA LEU A 150 -11.88 -8.89 14.43
C LEU A 150 -13.10 -7.96 14.25
N ASN A 151 -14.29 -8.53 14.10
CA ASN A 151 -15.51 -7.77 13.79
C ASN A 151 -16.50 -7.70 14.99
N ARG A 152 -15.99 -7.81 16.21
CA ARG A 152 -16.75 -7.65 17.46
C ARG A 152 -16.73 -6.22 17.96
#